data_0fc363083d7855698c14bb52fde8433c
#
_entry.id   0fc363083d7855698c14bb52fde8433c
#
_cell.length_a   1.000
_cell.length_b   1.000
_cell.length_c   1.000
_cell.angle_alpha   90.00
_cell.angle_beta   90.00
_cell.angle_gamma   90.00
#
_symmetry.space_group_name_H-M   'P 1'
#
loop_
_entity.id
_entity.type
_entity.pdbx_description
1 polymer ?
#
loop_
_entity_poly.entity_id
_entity_poly.type
_entity_poly.pdbx_seq_one_letter_code
_entity_poly.pdbx_strand_id
1 'polypeptide(L)'
;MKNFFHFLVSTLLVLSCTPNSAGGTPEWPWTDPETPPAAAEPNPAVVEKGWTNVSASYTLPEGLQVYKSPSSLQGVKAIAYLAVADPSKIAWDVWSISDPEMKGTDEALKTPSEVFSATSAPLIINGGYFFAEGGKRYNASVAYSSGKRYGVNLNYASQDWETYYYPTRGVFYQADGKTLCGWTYYNTLSGQHYLYGKPAPNSWEKAPLQIPDANYPEKAASFAPTTAIGAGPVLLHNAEVTDSWEAELFYGDGADDKMPKARHPRTAIGSSASRLFLFVCEGRQMTEGVSGLTTAEVARVLKDLGCTEALNLDGGGSSCMLVNGKATIRESDGKQRAVGSAIILKKK
;
A
#
# COMPACT_ATOMS: atom_id res chain seq x y z
N MET A 1 29.28 -67.55 6.43
CA MET A 1 29.57 -68.46 5.31
C MET A 1 28.89 -67.95 4.06
N LYS A 2 29.73 -67.73 3.07
CA LYS A 2 29.52 -67.68 1.60
C LYS A 2 28.38 -66.81 0.99
N ASN A 3 28.81 -65.68 0.46
CA ASN A 3 28.68 -65.06 -0.87
C ASN A 3 27.78 -65.79 -1.88
N PHE A 4 26.96 -65.00 -2.61
CA PHE A 4 26.90 -65.10 -4.07
C PHE A 4 26.45 -63.76 -4.67
N PHE A 5 27.36 -63.09 -5.41
CA PHE A 5 27.16 -62.00 -6.35
C PHE A 5 26.59 -62.57 -7.65
N HIS A 6 25.52 -61.93 -8.20
CA HIS A 6 25.15 -62.15 -9.59
C HIS A 6 25.28 -60.84 -10.35
N PHE A 7 26.25 -60.81 -11.26
CA PHE A 7 26.42 -59.82 -12.33
C PHE A 7 25.43 -60.13 -13.44
N LEU A 8 24.61 -59.15 -13.81
CA LEU A 8 23.79 -59.18 -15.04
C LEU A 8 24.45 -58.28 -16.07
N VAL A 9 25.02 -58.91 -17.12
CA VAL A 9 25.56 -58.24 -18.30
C VAL A 9 24.38 -57.98 -19.25
N SER A 10 24.04 -56.72 -19.50
CA SER A 10 23.08 -56.36 -20.53
C SER A 10 23.82 -56.04 -21.83
N THR A 11 23.57 -56.88 -22.80
CA THR A 11 24.10 -56.80 -24.19
C THR A 11 23.40 -55.63 -24.89
N LEU A 12 24.17 -54.65 -25.38
CA LEU A 12 23.71 -53.60 -26.29
C LEU A 12 23.52 -54.16 -27.70
N LEU A 13 22.30 -54.21 -28.18
CA LEU A 13 21.99 -54.44 -29.59
C LEU A 13 22.06 -53.11 -30.33
N VAL A 14 23.07 -52.91 -31.16
CA VAL A 14 23.16 -51.80 -32.11
C VAL A 14 22.38 -52.18 -33.37
N LEU A 15 21.20 -51.59 -33.55
CA LEU A 15 20.48 -51.66 -34.82
C LEU A 15 20.96 -50.49 -35.69
N SER A 16 21.66 -50.82 -36.77
CA SER A 16 22.00 -49.89 -37.83
C SER A 16 20.75 -49.65 -38.72
N CYS A 17 20.21 -48.45 -38.69
CA CYS A 17 19.23 -48.01 -39.65
C CYS A 17 19.90 -47.10 -40.70
N THR A 18 19.84 -47.54 -41.94
CA THR A 18 20.21 -46.74 -43.15
C THR A 18 19.28 -45.52 -43.31
N PRO A 19 19.78 -44.37 -43.76
CA PRO A 19 18.94 -43.19 -43.97
C PRO A 19 18.15 -43.30 -45.26
N ASN A 20 16.82 -43.25 -45.16
CA ASN A 20 15.95 -43.01 -46.30
C ASN A 20 15.58 -41.53 -46.30
N SER A 21 15.94 -40.84 -47.37
CA SER A 21 15.71 -39.42 -47.61
C SER A 21 14.22 -39.14 -47.92
N ALA A 22 13.52 -38.51 -47.01
CA ALA A 22 12.35 -37.66 -47.34
C ALA A 22 12.13 -36.68 -46.19
N GLY A 23 12.08 -35.41 -46.55
CA GLY A 23 12.16 -34.26 -45.65
C GLY A 23 11.06 -34.15 -44.57
N GLY A 24 11.45 -33.55 -43.48
CA GLY A 24 10.62 -33.16 -42.38
C GLY A 24 11.39 -33.33 -41.07
N THR A 25 12.04 -32.29 -40.59
CA THR A 25 12.52 -32.25 -39.21
C THR A 25 11.31 -32.39 -38.29
N PRO A 26 11.27 -33.37 -37.36
CA PRO A 26 10.22 -33.40 -36.36
C PRO A 26 10.32 -32.11 -35.51
N GLU A 27 9.31 -31.27 -35.57
CA GLU A 27 9.13 -30.24 -34.56
C GLU A 27 8.86 -30.95 -33.22
N TRP A 28 9.82 -30.90 -32.32
CA TRP A 28 9.62 -31.31 -30.94
C TRP A 28 8.70 -30.30 -30.26
N PRO A 29 7.68 -30.75 -29.52
CA PRO A 29 6.74 -29.84 -28.82
C PRO A 29 7.32 -29.30 -27.51
N TRP A 30 8.61 -29.07 -27.48
CA TRP A 30 9.22 -28.32 -26.36
C TRP A 30 9.36 -26.89 -26.81
N THR A 31 8.45 -26.03 -26.32
CA THR A 31 8.72 -24.59 -26.32
C THR A 31 9.99 -24.38 -25.52
N ASP A 32 10.97 -23.72 -26.10
CA ASP A 32 12.12 -23.23 -25.34
C ASP A 32 11.61 -22.56 -24.05
N PRO A 33 12.23 -22.82 -22.89
CA PRO A 33 11.84 -22.12 -21.68
C PRO A 33 11.91 -20.63 -22.00
N GLU A 34 10.76 -19.93 -21.86
CA GLU A 34 10.70 -18.50 -22.10
C GLU A 34 11.90 -17.86 -21.39
N THR A 35 12.77 -17.22 -22.15
CA THR A 35 13.87 -16.45 -21.59
C THR A 35 13.25 -15.49 -20.58
N PRO A 36 13.64 -15.53 -19.30
CA PRO A 36 13.08 -14.61 -18.32
C PRO A 36 13.14 -13.20 -18.89
N PRO A 37 12.07 -12.42 -18.86
CA PRO A 37 12.06 -11.08 -19.40
C PRO A 37 13.26 -10.32 -18.83
N ALA A 38 14.02 -9.65 -19.72
CA ALA A 38 15.18 -8.85 -19.30
C ALA A 38 14.75 -7.93 -18.16
N ALA A 39 15.54 -7.89 -17.08
CA ALA A 39 15.24 -7.07 -15.93
C ALA A 39 15.00 -5.63 -16.41
N ALA A 40 13.83 -5.08 -16.12
CA ALA A 40 13.49 -3.73 -16.53
C ALA A 40 14.53 -2.75 -15.99
N GLU A 41 15.01 -1.84 -16.86
CA GLU A 41 15.98 -0.81 -16.45
C GLU A 41 15.48 -0.06 -15.20
N PRO A 42 16.36 0.13 -14.19
CA PRO A 42 15.99 0.85 -12.98
C PRO A 42 15.47 2.26 -13.29
N ASN A 43 14.48 2.74 -12.53
CA ASN A 43 13.99 4.11 -12.68
C ASN A 43 15.10 5.10 -12.29
N PRO A 44 15.65 5.90 -13.24
CA PRO A 44 16.80 6.77 -12.97
C PRO A 44 16.51 7.77 -11.86
N ALA A 45 15.32 8.37 -11.82
CA ALA A 45 14.94 9.36 -10.81
C ALA A 45 14.97 8.80 -9.39
N VAL A 46 14.70 7.50 -9.22
CA VAL A 46 14.77 6.83 -7.92
C VAL A 46 16.22 6.50 -7.55
N VAL A 47 16.99 6.00 -8.51
CA VAL A 47 18.41 5.64 -8.30
C VAL A 47 19.28 6.87 -8.01
N GLU A 48 19.03 8.00 -8.68
CA GLU A 48 19.72 9.28 -8.44
C GLU A 48 19.53 9.81 -7.01
N LYS A 49 18.43 9.41 -6.35
CA LYS A 49 18.19 9.71 -4.92
C LYS A 49 18.84 8.70 -3.97
N GLY A 50 19.70 7.81 -4.47
CA GLY A 50 20.47 6.84 -3.69
C GLY A 50 19.71 5.55 -3.34
N TRP A 51 18.52 5.32 -3.91
CA TRP A 51 17.78 4.07 -3.72
C TRP A 51 18.41 2.95 -4.55
N THR A 52 18.55 1.78 -3.95
CA THR A 52 19.09 0.58 -4.59
C THR A 52 17.97 -0.28 -5.15
N ASN A 53 17.97 -0.57 -6.44
CA ASN A 53 17.02 -1.53 -7.03
C ASN A 53 17.32 -2.94 -6.53
N VAL A 54 16.33 -3.55 -5.88
CA VAL A 54 16.39 -4.92 -5.34
C VAL A 54 15.40 -5.86 -6.03
N SER A 55 14.84 -5.46 -7.17
CA SER A 55 13.82 -6.21 -7.91
C SER A 55 14.28 -7.62 -8.29
N ALA A 56 15.57 -7.81 -8.57
CA ALA A 56 16.15 -9.12 -8.91
C ALA A 56 16.03 -10.16 -7.77
N SER A 57 15.75 -9.73 -6.53
CA SER A 57 15.51 -10.63 -5.39
C SER A 57 14.09 -11.23 -5.37
N TYR A 58 13.24 -10.84 -6.32
CA TYR A 58 11.82 -11.18 -6.37
C TYR A 58 11.39 -11.59 -7.77
N THR A 59 10.28 -12.32 -7.87
CA THR A 59 9.59 -12.60 -9.14
C THR A 59 8.53 -11.55 -9.37
N LEU A 60 8.85 -10.48 -10.10
CA LEU A 60 7.96 -9.34 -10.32
C LEU A 60 7.39 -9.34 -11.73
N PRO A 61 6.13 -8.94 -11.91
CA PRO A 61 5.59 -8.68 -13.23
C PRO A 61 6.28 -7.47 -13.87
N GLU A 62 6.30 -7.44 -15.18
CA GLU A 62 6.76 -6.27 -15.94
C GLU A 62 6.03 -5.00 -15.48
N GLY A 63 6.78 -3.90 -15.30
CA GLY A 63 6.24 -2.63 -14.82
C GLY A 63 6.20 -2.47 -13.31
N LEU A 64 6.66 -3.45 -12.54
CA LEU A 64 6.81 -3.34 -11.08
C LEU A 64 8.28 -3.47 -10.69
N GLN A 65 8.78 -2.52 -9.91
CA GLN A 65 10.14 -2.50 -9.37
C GLN A 65 10.12 -2.26 -7.86
N VAL A 66 11.09 -2.82 -7.15
CA VAL A 66 11.25 -2.66 -5.71
C VAL A 66 12.63 -2.11 -5.40
N TYR A 67 12.69 -1.13 -4.52
CA TYR A 67 13.91 -0.44 -4.11
C TYR A 67 14.06 -0.47 -2.60
N LYS A 68 15.31 -0.51 -2.16
CA LYS A 68 15.70 -0.30 -0.76
C LYS A 68 16.31 1.09 -0.61
N SER A 69 15.98 1.77 0.49
CA SER A 69 16.47 3.11 0.78
C SER A 69 17.99 3.17 0.98
N PRO A 70 18.62 4.35 0.78
CA PRO A 70 19.91 4.62 1.40
C PRO A 70 19.82 4.47 2.92
N SER A 71 20.97 4.45 3.61
CA SER A 71 21.04 4.28 5.07
C SER A 71 20.42 5.46 5.87
N SER A 72 20.18 6.58 5.20
CA SER A 72 19.57 7.78 5.77
C SER A 72 18.55 8.38 4.81
N LEU A 73 17.38 8.77 5.33
CA LEU A 73 16.37 9.55 4.64
C LEU A 73 16.10 10.81 5.46
N GLN A 74 16.08 11.98 4.80
CA GLN A 74 15.86 13.28 5.46
C GLN A 74 16.79 13.52 6.67
N GLY A 75 18.03 13.04 6.59
CA GLY A 75 19.02 13.17 7.69
C GLY A 75 18.83 12.18 8.85
N VAL A 76 17.89 11.25 8.76
CA VAL A 76 17.56 10.26 9.80
C VAL A 76 17.99 8.87 9.32
N LYS A 77 18.64 8.08 10.21
CA LYS A 77 18.92 6.66 9.91
C LYS A 77 17.61 5.94 9.60
N ALA A 78 17.54 5.32 8.44
CA ALA A 78 16.32 4.71 7.93
C ALA A 78 16.57 3.35 7.28
N ILE A 79 15.59 2.48 7.39
CA ILE A 79 15.39 1.28 6.57
C ILE A 79 14.00 1.43 5.98
N ALA A 80 13.93 1.60 4.66
CA ALA A 80 12.68 1.74 3.96
C ALA A 80 12.70 0.97 2.64
N TYR A 81 11.53 0.62 2.16
CA TYR A 81 11.32 0.02 0.85
C TYR A 81 10.29 0.83 0.06
N LEU A 82 10.53 0.89 -1.23
CA LEU A 82 9.70 1.60 -2.19
C LEU A 82 9.35 0.65 -3.33
N ALA A 83 8.08 0.47 -3.60
CA ALA A 83 7.65 -0.14 -4.85
C ALA A 83 7.26 0.95 -5.83
N VAL A 84 7.71 0.82 -7.07
CA VAL A 84 7.40 1.73 -8.18
C VAL A 84 6.70 0.93 -9.27
N ALA A 85 5.46 1.30 -9.58
CA ALA A 85 4.64 0.62 -10.56
C ALA A 85 4.32 1.52 -11.74
N ASP A 86 4.36 0.94 -12.94
CA ASP A 86 3.87 1.55 -14.18
C ASP A 86 2.34 1.31 -14.26
N PRO A 87 1.51 2.36 -14.14
CA PRO A 87 0.07 2.19 -14.13
C PRO A 87 -0.52 1.72 -15.47
N SER A 88 0.27 1.70 -16.55
CA SER A 88 -0.15 1.08 -17.81
C SER A 88 -0.11 -0.45 -17.77
N LYS A 89 0.73 -1.05 -16.93
CA LYS A 89 0.98 -2.50 -16.81
C LYS A 89 0.49 -3.10 -15.49
N ILE A 90 0.48 -2.29 -14.44
CA ILE A 90 0.13 -2.69 -13.08
C ILE A 90 -1.11 -1.92 -12.63
N ALA A 91 -2.12 -2.63 -12.20
CA ALA A 91 -3.27 -2.08 -11.49
C ALA A 91 -3.05 -2.16 -9.99
N TRP A 92 -3.62 -1.20 -9.24
CA TRP A 92 -3.77 -1.30 -7.81
C TRP A 92 -5.23 -1.51 -7.44
N ASP A 93 -5.46 -2.18 -6.34
CA ASP A 93 -6.80 -2.48 -5.83
C ASP A 93 -6.75 -2.55 -4.30
N VAL A 94 -7.91 -2.60 -3.67
CA VAL A 94 -8.05 -2.64 -2.21
C VAL A 94 -8.75 -3.93 -1.80
N TRP A 95 -8.08 -4.72 -0.95
CA TRP A 95 -8.74 -5.72 -0.12
C TRP A 95 -9.21 -5.05 1.17
N SER A 96 -10.44 -5.34 1.61
CA SER A 96 -10.98 -4.77 2.85
C SER A 96 -12.05 -5.66 3.46
N ILE A 97 -12.19 -5.63 4.80
CA ILE A 97 -13.43 -6.05 5.47
C ILE A 97 -14.58 -5.16 5.01
N SER A 98 -15.80 -5.69 5.00
CA SER A 98 -16.99 -4.95 4.55
C SER A 98 -17.69 -4.26 5.71
N ASP A 99 -17.48 -2.95 5.80
CA ASP A 99 -18.14 -2.06 6.76
C ASP A 99 -18.48 -0.72 6.09
N PRO A 100 -19.35 -0.72 5.05
CA PRO A 100 -19.51 0.42 4.14
C PRO A 100 -20.13 1.67 4.78
N GLU A 101 -20.66 1.58 6.00
CA GLU A 101 -21.29 2.68 6.73
C GLU A 101 -20.75 2.83 8.16
N MET A 102 -19.66 2.13 8.46
CA MET A 102 -19.01 2.12 9.78
C MET A 102 -19.97 1.72 10.92
N LYS A 103 -20.76 0.64 10.66
CA LYS A 103 -21.67 0.03 11.64
C LYS A 103 -21.06 -1.18 12.35
N GLY A 104 -19.86 -1.54 11.96
CA GLY A 104 -19.13 -2.72 12.44
C GLY A 104 -19.57 -4.01 11.76
N THR A 105 -18.60 -4.90 11.55
CA THR A 105 -18.77 -6.20 10.90
C THR A 105 -18.24 -7.34 11.77
N ASP A 106 -18.73 -8.56 11.53
CA ASP A 106 -18.19 -9.79 12.12
C ASP A 106 -17.02 -10.37 11.29
N GLU A 107 -16.71 -9.79 10.11
CA GLU A 107 -15.61 -10.23 9.30
C GLU A 107 -14.28 -10.12 10.06
N ALA A 108 -13.46 -11.15 9.96
CA ALA A 108 -12.15 -11.16 10.61
C ALA A 108 -11.16 -10.23 9.89
N LEU A 109 -10.39 -9.48 10.68
CA LEU A 109 -9.17 -8.83 10.17
C LEU A 109 -8.21 -9.88 9.63
N LYS A 110 -7.40 -9.51 8.64
CA LYS A 110 -6.39 -10.40 8.05
C LYS A 110 -5.00 -9.79 8.09
N THR A 111 -4.01 -10.63 8.36
CA THR A 111 -2.62 -10.24 8.17
C THR A 111 -2.34 -10.06 6.67
N PRO A 112 -1.37 -9.21 6.28
CA PRO A 112 -0.93 -9.12 4.89
C PRO A 112 -0.58 -10.47 4.26
N SER A 113 -0.04 -11.43 5.02
CA SER A 113 0.22 -12.80 4.56
C SER A 113 -1.06 -13.59 4.25
N GLU A 114 -2.12 -13.43 5.03
CA GLU A 114 -3.42 -14.04 4.74
C GLU A 114 -4.08 -13.39 3.51
N VAL A 115 -3.92 -12.07 3.32
CA VAL A 115 -4.34 -11.39 2.09
C VAL A 115 -3.53 -11.90 0.89
N PHE A 116 -2.21 -12.09 1.03
CA PHE A 116 -1.38 -12.70 -0.01
C PHE A 116 -1.86 -14.11 -0.37
N SER A 117 -2.12 -14.95 0.62
CA SER A 117 -2.62 -16.31 0.40
C SER A 117 -3.95 -16.35 -0.36
N ALA A 118 -4.80 -15.33 -0.15
CA ALA A 118 -6.10 -15.22 -0.81
C ALA A 118 -6.04 -14.60 -2.22
N THR A 119 -5.03 -13.77 -2.52
CA THR A 119 -4.98 -12.96 -3.75
C THR A 119 -3.83 -13.33 -4.67
N SER A 120 -2.76 -13.94 -4.15
CA SER A 120 -1.48 -14.18 -4.84
C SER A 120 -0.89 -12.91 -5.47
N ALA A 121 -1.22 -11.74 -4.94
CA ALA A 121 -0.76 -10.47 -5.47
C ALA A 121 0.76 -10.33 -5.32
N PRO A 122 1.52 -9.93 -6.36
CA PRO A 122 2.96 -9.82 -6.31
C PRO A 122 3.47 -8.83 -5.28
N LEU A 123 2.64 -7.85 -4.88
CA LEU A 123 2.96 -6.90 -3.84
C LEU A 123 1.71 -6.48 -3.07
N ILE A 124 1.85 -6.41 -1.75
CA ILE A 124 0.81 -6.01 -0.80
C ILE A 124 1.42 -5.05 0.21
N ILE A 125 0.69 -3.98 0.56
CA ILE A 125 0.95 -3.16 1.75
C ILE A 125 -0.32 -3.07 2.60
N ASN A 126 -0.18 -2.77 3.89
CA ASN A 126 -1.33 -2.45 4.73
C ASN A 126 -2.08 -1.21 4.21
N GLY A 127 -3.35 -1.10 4.54
CA GLY A 127 -4.23 -0.02 4.12
C GLY A 127 -4.44 1.05 5.19
N GLY A 128 -5.69 1.51 5.30
CA GLY A 128 -6.12 2.58 6.20
C GLY A 128 -6.39 2.13 7.62
N TYR A 129 -6.89 3.06 8.42
CA TYR A 129 -7.20 2.86 9.84
C TYR A 129 -8.40 1.95 10.06
N PHE A 130 -8.37 1.22 11.15
CA PHE A 130 -9.41 0.32 11.61
C PHE A 130 -9.37 0.21 13.13
N PHE A 131 -10.44 -0.30 13.74
CA PHE A 131 -10.46 -0.63 15.16
C PHE A 131 -11.39 -1.82 15.43
N ALA A 132 -11.37 -2.32 16.66
CA ALA A 132 -12.28 -3.36 17.12
C ALA A 132 -12.90 -2.92 18.45
N GLU A 133 -14.21 -3.04 18.56
CA GLU A 133 -14.96 -2.69 19.76
C GLU A 133 -16.21 -3.56 19.87
N GLY A 134 -16.59 -3.97 21.08
CA GLY A 134 -17.80 -4.76 21.31
C GLY A 134 -17.88 -6.08 20.53
N GLY A 135 -16.73 -6.67 20.19
CA GLY A 135 -16.64 -7.89 19.35
C GLY A 135 -16.77 -7.64 17.85
N LYS A 136 -17.08 -6.43 17.42
CA LYS A 136 -17.14 -6.01 16.02
C LYS A 136 -15.80 -5.42 15.55
N ARG A 137 -15.60 -5.40 14.23
CA ARG A 137 -14.47 -4.73 13.55
C ARG A 137 -15.03 -3.61 12.71
N TYR A 138 -14.33 -2.47 12.75
CA TYR A 138 -14.74 -1.25 12.07
C TYR A 138 -13.68 -0.84 11.08
N ASN A 139 -14.10 -0.59 9.83
CA ASN A 139 -13.23 0.03 8.84
C ASN A 139 -13.34 1.55 8.97
N ALA A 140 -12.39 2.17 9.66
CA ALA A 140 -12.38 3.61 9.91
C ALA A 140 -11.78 4.43 8.76
N SER A 141 -11.71 3.84 7.57
CA SER A 141 -11.11 4.44 6.38
C SER A 141 -11.91 4.10 5.12
N VAL A 142 -11.89 5.02 4.16
CA VAL A 142 -12.43 4.76 2.83
C VAL A 142 -11.79 3.49 2.25
N ALA A 143 -12.62 2.63 1.70
CA ALA A 143 -12.18 1.49 0.91
C ALA A 143 -13.15 1.26 -0.25
N TYR A 144 -12.63 1.34 -1.48
CA TYR A 144 -13.38 0.99 -2.70
C TYR A 144 -12.55 0.02 -3.54
N SER A 145 -13.21 -0.99 -4.06
CA SER A 145 -12.68 -1.92 -5.06
C SER A 145 -13.74 -2.16 -6.13
N SER A 146 -13.36 -2.00 -7.39
CA SER A 146 -14.27 -2.15 -8.54
C SER A 146 -15.58 -1.35 -8.42
N GLY A 147 -15.50 -0.12 -7.90
CA GLY A 147 -16.64 0.77 -7.70
C GLY A 147 -17.53 0.45 -6.50
N LYS A 148 -17.27 -0.67 -5.79
CA LYS A 148 -18.01 -1.04 -4.58
C LYS A 148 -17.34 -0.44 -3.34
N ARG A 149 -18.14 0.18 -2.46
CA ARG A 149 -17.71 0.71 -1.17
C ARG A 149 -17.65 -0.39 -0.12
N TYR A 150 -16.53 -0.47 0.60
CA TYR A 150 -16.29 -1.38 1.73
C TYR A 150 -16.05 -0.64 3.03
N GLY A 151 -15.74 0.65 2.99
CA GLY A 151 -15.48 1.48 4.17
C GLY A 151 -15.61 2.96 3.87
N VAL A 152 -15.74 3.75 4.93
CA VAL A 152 -15.76 5.21 4.91
C VAL A 152 -14.78 5.74 5.97
N ASN A 153 -14.27 6.96 5.77
CA ASN A 153 -13.44 7.60 6.78
C ASN A 153 -14.26 7.91 8.05
N LEU A 154 -13.62 7.75 9.20
CA LEU A 154 -14.21 8.16 10.48
C LEU A 154 -14.63 9.63 10.37
N ASN A 155 -15.91 9.90 10.57
CA ASN A 155 -16.54 11.18 10.28
C ASN A 155 -16.73 12.08 11.50
N TYR A 156 -16.21 11.67 12.66
CA TYR A 156 -16.16 12.49 13.87
C TYR A 156 -14.85 12.26 14.64
N ALA A 157 -14.54 13.19 15.52
CA ALA A 157 -13.45 13.08 16.48
C ALA A 157 -13.84 13.80 17.78
N SER A 158 -13.37 13.29 18.92
CA SER A 158 -13.61 13.88 20.23
C SER A 158 -12.43 13.54 21.14
N GLN A 159 -12.08 14.45 22.06
CA GLN A 159 -11.07 14.20 23.09
C GLN A 159 -11.68 13.92 24.47
N ASP A 160 -12.91 14.37 24.70
CA ASP A 160 -13.62 14.34 25.98
C ASP A 160 -14.93 13.55 25.92
N TRP A 161 -15.34 13.07 24.75
CA TRP A 161 -16.62 12.41 24.48
C TRP A 161 -17.85 13.30 24.71
N GLU A 162 -17.64 14.62 24.86
CA GLU A 162 -18.69 15.63 25.02
C GLU A 162 -18.70 16.59 23.81
N THR A 163 -17.51 16.97 23.35
CA THR A 163 -17.30 17.90 22.23
C THR A 163 -16.95 17.12 20.98
N TYR A 164 -17.79 17.18 19.93
CA TYR A 164 -17.60 16.47 18.69
C TYR A 164 -17.18 17.39 17.56
N TYR A 165 -16.12 17.00 16.88
CA TYR A 165 -15.58 17.62 15.68
C TYR A 165 -15.88 16.75 14.47
N TYR A 166 -15.99 17.33 13.29
CA TYR A 166 -16.35 16.63 12.06
C TYR A 166 -15.26 16.84 10.99
N PRO A 167 -14.15 16.08 11.05
CA PRO A 167 -13.07 16.23 10.09
C PRO A 167 -13.45 15.66 8.73
N THR A 168 -13.03 16.34 7.66
CA THR A 168 -12.81 15.67 6.39
C THR A 168 -11.46 14.99 6.42
N ARG A 169 -11.36 13.76 5.94
CA ARG A 169 -10.12 12.97 6.02
C ARG A 169 -9.62 12.57 4.64
N GLY A 170 -8.32 12.37 4.57
CA GLY A 170 -7.60 12.06 3.34
C GLY A 170 -8.09 10.82 2.62
N VAL A 171 -8.04 10.87 1.31
CA VAL A 171 -8.30 9.76 0.41
C VAL A 171 -7.35 9.80 -0.78
N PHE A 172 -6.87 8.62 -1.20
CA PHE A 172 -6.17 8.39 -2.45
C PHE A 172 -7.09 7.55 -3.34
N TYR A 173 -7.38 8.01 -4.54
CA TYR A 173 -8.42 7.40 -5.36
C TYR A 173 -8.11 7.45 -6.85
N GLN A 174 -8.74 6.54 -7.60
CA GLN A 174 -8.68 6.48 -9.04
C GLN A 174 -10.03 6.88 -9.64
N ALA A 175 -10.00 7.90 -10.49
CA ALA A 175 -11.14 8.36 -11.28
C ALA A 175 -10.65 8.85 -12.65
N ASP A 176 -11.40 8.55 -13.72
CA ASP A 176 -11.14 9.01 -15.09
C ASP A 176 -9.69 8.74 -15.56
N GLY A 177 -9.14 7.58 -15.17
CA GLY A 177 -7.77 7.16 -15.51
C GLY A 177 -6.65 7.91 -14.77
N LYS A 178 -6.99 8.79 -13.84
CA LYS A 178 -6.05 9.53 -12.98
C LYS A 178 -6.06 8.99 -11.56
N THR A 179 -4.95 9.16 -10.87
CA THR A 179 -4.81 8.84 -9.45
C THR A 179 -4.56 10.13 -8.69
N LEU A 180 -5.44 10.46 -7.76
CA LEU A 180 -5.53 11.76 -7.11
C LEU A 180 -5.65 11.59 -5.59
N CYS A 181 -5.29 12.63 -4.84
CA CYS A 181 -5.67 12.82 -3.45
C CYS A 181 -6.84 13.81 -3.32
N GLY A 182 -7.47 13.79 -2.16
CA GLY A 182 -8.50 14.73 -1.75
C GLY A 182 -8.93 14.45 -0.33
N TRP A 183 -10.00 15.08 0.09
CA TRP A 183 -10.58 14.88 1.42
C TRP A 183 -12.04 14.48 1.29
N THR A 184 -12.48 13.51 2.07
CA THR A 184 -13.85 13.02 2.01
C THR A 184 -14.57 13.14 3.35
N TYR A 185 -15.89 13.23 3.24
CA TYR A 185 -16.80 13.14 4.36
C TYR A 185 -18.00 12.28 3.97
N TYR A 186 -18.28 11.23 4.74
CA TYR A 186 -19.50 10.46 4.60
C TYR A 186 -20.54 10.96 5.59
N ASN A 187 -21.61 11.55 5.09
CA ASN A 187 -22.71 12.04 5.89
C ASN A 187 -23.68 10.90 6.15
N THR A 188 -23.68 10.36 7.37
CA THR A 188 -24.51 9.22 7.77
C THR A 188 -26.00 9.51 7.77
N LEU A 189 -26.41 10.78 7.88
CA LEU A 189 -27.83 11.17 7.87
C LEU A 189 -28.41 11.18 6.46
N SER A 190 -27.65 11.67 5.48
CA SER A 190 -28.08 11.72 4.07
C SER A 190 -27.62 10.52 3.23
N GLY A 191 -26.67 9.74 3.73
CA GLY A 191 -26.03 8.66 2.97
C GLY A 191 -25.12 9.15 1.84
N GLN A 192 -24.86 10.47 1.76
CA GLN A 192 -24.03 11.06 0.73
C GLN A 192 -22.55 11.00 1.08
N HIS A 193 -21.72 10.70 0.08
CA HIS A 193 -20.27 10.72 0.20
C HIS A 193 -19.71 11.88 -0.61
N TYR A 194 -19.12 12.84 0.06
CA TYR A 194 -18.60 14.09 -0.50
C TYR A 194 -17.09 14.02 -0.69
N LEU A 195 -16.60 14.65 -1.75
CA LEU A 195 -15.18 14.86 -2.05
C LEU A 195 -14.90 16.37 -2.14
N TYR A 196 -13.80 16.77 -1.49
CA TYR A 196 -13.34 18.16 -1.44
C TYR A 196 -11.89 18.25 -1.92
N GLY A 197 -11.51 19.38 -2.50
CA GLY A 197 -10.15 19.71 -2.91
C GLY A 197 -9.28 20.28 -1.77
N LYS A 198 -9.87 20.52 -0.59
CA LYS A 198 -9.17 20.95 0.63
C LYS A 198 -9.88 20.42 1.88
N PRO A 199 -9.17 20.26 3.02
CA PRO A 199 -9.78 19.82 4.27
C PRO A 199 -10.66 20.91 4.89
N ALA A 200 -11.65 20.51 5.68
CA ALA A 200 -12.30 21.42 6.61
C ALA A 200 -11.25 21.94 7.61
N PRO A 201 -11.21 23.28 7.89
CA PRO A 201 -10.12 23.87 8.65
C PRO A 201 -10.29 23.68 10.17
N ASN A 202 -10.44 22.43 10.59
CA ASN A 202 -10.56 22.06 11.99
C ASN A 202 -9.24 22.30 12.76
N SER A 203 -9.35 22.50 14.05
CA SER A 203 -8.24 22.51 15.01
C SER A 203 -8.76 22.10 16.37
N TRP A 204 -8.00 21.31 17.12
CA TRP A 204 -8.33 20.94 18.50
C TRP A 204 -8.37 22.15 19.46
N GLU A 205 -7.71 23.24 19.09
CA GLU A 205 -7.63 24.48 19.89
C GLU A 205 -8.83 25.44 19.64
N LYS A 206 -9.74 25.08 18.73
CA LYS A 206 -10.89 25.90 18.34
C LYS A 206 -12.20 25.16 18.59
N ALA A 207 -13.29 25.92 18.63
CA ALA A 207 -14.62 25.32 18.67
C ALA A 207 -14.90 24.45 17.44
N PRO A 208 -15.71 23.39 17.57
CA PRO A 208 -16.13 22.58 16.43
C PRO A 208 -16.76 23.41 15.33
N LEU A 209 -16.46 23.06 14.11
CA LEU A 209 -17.06 23.66 12.91
C LEU A 209 -18.34 22.91 12.52
N GLN A 210 -19.10 23.47 11.60
CA GLN A 210 -20.29 22.79 11.06
C GLN A 210 -19.93 21.44 10.40
N ILE A 211 -20.89 20.54 10.39
CA ILE A 211 -20.78 19.25 9.71
C ILE A 211 -20.56 19.46 8.20
N PRO A 212 -19.56 18.83 7.58
CA PRO A 212 -19.33 18.92 6.14
C PRO A 212 -20.55 18.46 5.34
N ASP A 213 -20.86 19.21 4.29
CA ASP A 213 -21.99 18.98 3.39
C ASP A 213 -21.66 19.34 1.93
N ALA A 214 -22.66 19.46 1.06
CA ALA A 214 -22.48 19.78 -0.36
C ALA A 214 -21.82 21.15 -0.62
N ASN A 215 -21.81 22.06 0.37
CA ASN A 215 -21.33 23.44 0.23
C ASN A 215 -20.24 23.82 1.24
N TYR A 216 -19.95 22.96 2.21
CA TYR A 216 -18.94 23.20 3.23
C TYR A 216 -18.03 21.98 3.40
N PRO A 217 -16.67 22.16 3.48
CA PRO A 217 -15.88 23.41 3.58
C PRO A 217 -15.77 24.19 2.26
N GLU A 218 -16.24 23.62 1.18
CA GLU A 218 -16.39 24.21 -0.15
C GLU A 218 -17.45 23.41 -0.93
N LYS A 219 -17.74 23.79 -2.16
CA LYS A 219 -18.64 23.04 -3.03
C LYS A 219 -18.07 21.64 -3.28
N ALA A 220 -18.74 20.62 -2.78
CA ALA A 220 -18.33 19.24 -2.90
C ALA A 220 -18.58 18.66 -4.30
N ALA A 221 -17.74 17.69 -4.69
CA ALA A 221 -18.05 16.73 -5.73
C ALA A 221 -18.70 15.47 -5.13
N SER A 222 -19.46 14.72 -5.93
CA SER A 222 -19.91 13.37 -5.57
C SER A 222 -18.71 12.43 -5.61
N PHE A 223 -18.58 11.55 -4.60
CA PHE A 223 -17.48 10.62 -4.50
C PHE A 223 -17.93 9.19 -4.81
N ALA A 224 -17.59 8.72 -6.00
CA ALA A 224 -17.89 7.37 -6.48
C ALA A 224 -16.71 6.82 -7.33
N PRO A 225 -15.54 6.58 -6.71
CA PRO A 225 -14.35 6.12 -7.43
C PRO A 225 -14.44 4.64 -7.78
N THR A 226 -13.64 4.19 -8.76
CA THR A 226 -13.46 2.76 -9.05
C THR A 226 -12.63 2.07 -7.97
N THR A 227 -11.55 2.71 -7.53
CA THR A 227 -10.65 2.23 -6.48
C THR A 227 -10.28 3.41 -5.59
N ALA A 228 -10.33 3.23 -4.27
CA ALA A 228 -9.92 4.23 -3.31
C ALA A 228 -9.50 3.63 -1.99
N ILE A 229 -8.56 4.28 -1.33
CA ILE A 229 -8.14 4.01 0.05
C ILE A 229 -8.11 5.32 0.84
N GLY A 230 -8.77 5.33 1.99
CA GLY A 230 -8.68 6.41 2.94
C GLY A 230 -7.63 6.13 4.00
N ALA A 231 -7.17 7.17 4.62
CA ALA A 231 -6.39 7.20 5.86
C ALA A 231 -6.07 8.68 6.17
N GLY A 232 -4.78 9.07 6.18
CA GLY A 232 -4.33 10.45 6.38
C GLY A 232 -3.12 10.53 7.31
N PRO A 233 -2.53 11.72 7.39
CA PRO A 233 -2.90 12.91 6.62
C PRO A 233 -2.55 12.80 5.13
N VAL A 234 -3.17 13.65 4.30
CA VAL A 234 -2.70 13.89 2.94
C VAL A 234 -1.32 14.54 3.04
N LEU A 235 -0.33 13.93 2.41
CA LEU A 235 1.06 14.34 2.44
C LEU A 235 1.40 15.32 1.32
N LEU A 236 0.94 15.01 0.11
CA LEU A 236 1.11 15.81 -1.09
C LEU A 236 -0.23 15.95 -1.80
N HIS A 237 -0.52 17.15 -2.26
CA HIS A 237 -1.64 17.44 -3.14
C HIS A 237 -1.23 18.47 -4.18
N ASN A 238 -1.46 18.18 -5.47
CA ASN A 238 -1.04 19.04 -6.58
C ASN A 238 0.44 19.42 -6.53
N ALA A 239 1.33 18.46 -6.23
CA ALA A 239 2.77 18.60 -6.07
C ALA A 239 3.22 19.49 -4.88
N GLU A 240 2.32 19.92 -4.03
CA GLU A 240 2.64 20.67 -2.83
C GLU A 240 2.57 19.81 -1.57
N VAL A 241 3.48 20.09 -0.62
CA VAL A 241 3.43 19.44 0.71
C VAL A 241 2.28 20.08 1.49
N THR A 242 1.28 19.26 1.80
CA THR A 242 0.11 19.70 2.58
C THR A 242 0.22 19.34 4.05
N ASP A 243 0.69 18.11 4.36
CA ASP A 243 0.78 17.55 5.72
C ASP A 243 -0.41 18.00 6.61
N SER A 244 -1.63 17.75 6.12
CA SER A 244 -2.90 18.30 6.62
C SER A 244 -3.38 17.70 7.95
N TRP A 245 -2.47 17.07 8.73
CA TRP A 245 -2.79 16.30 9.92
C TRP A 245 -3.62 17.07 10.97
N GLU A 246 -3.37 18.37 11.12
CA GLU A 246 -4.10 19.21 12.10
C GLU A 246 -5.56 19.41 11.68
N ALA A 247 -5.78 19.80 10.41
CA ALA A 247 -7.12 19.98 9.87
C ALA A 247 -7.92 18.67 9.79
N GLU A 248 -7.22 17.54 9.60
CA GLU A 248 -7.80 16.20 9.63
C GLU A 248 -7.98 15.65 11.06
N LEU A 249 -7.60 16.42 12.09
CA LEU A 249 -7.68 16.07 13.51
C LEU A 249 -6.97 14.75 13.87
N PHE A 250 -5.78 14.52 13.29
CA PHE A 250 -4.90 13.48 13.77
C PHE A 250 -4.18 13.94 15.02
N TYR A 251 -4.37 13.21 16.12
CA TYR A 251 -3.82 13.55 17.41
C TYR A 251 -3.25 12.30 18.09
N GLY A 252 -2.16 12.45 18.84
CA GLY A 252 -1.60 11.38 19.65
C GLY A 252 -2.24 11.33 21.03
N ASP A 253 -2.30 10.14 21.62
CA ASP A 253 -2.80 9.90 22.99
C ASP A 253 -1.80 10.37 24.04
N GLY A 254 -1.48 11.64 24.09
CA GLY A 254 -0.57 12.17 25.09
C GLY A 254 0.02 13.52 24.70
N ALA A 255 0.29 14.38 25.68
CA ALA A 255 0.70 15.77 25.49
C ALA A 255 1.97 15.95 24.65
N ASP A 256 2.82 14.92 24.57
CA ASP A 256 4.15 14.99 23.93
C ASP A 256 4.30 14.12 22.68
N ASP A 257 3.36 13.22 22.35
CA ASP A 257 3.44 12.31 21.20
C ASP A 257 2.34 12.59 20.17
N LYS A 258 2.46 13.73 19.48
CA LYS A 258 1.62 14.02 18.32
C LYS A 258 2.02 13.08 17.18
N MET A 259 1.26 12.02 16.99
CA MET A 259 1.57 10.92 16.08
C MET A 259 2.10 11.33 14.70
N PRO A 260 1.58 12.35 14.00
CA PRO A 260 2.18 12.83 12.76
C PRO A 260 3.58 13.41 12.92
N LYS A 261 3.85 14.11 14.03
CA LYS A 261 5.15 14.74 14.31
C LYS A 261 6.16 13.77 14.95
N ALA A 262 5.72 12.66 15.51
CA ALA A 262 6.59 11.64 16.07
C ALA A 262 7.11 10.69 14.99
N ARG A 263 8.30 10.13 15.23
CA ARG A 263 8.87 9.12 14.32
C ARG A 263 8.33 7.74 14.63
N HIS A 264 7.70 7.14 13.65
CA HIS A 264 7.11 5.80 13.71
C HIS A 264 7.41 5.03 12.43
N PRO A 265 7.21 3.70 12.41
CA PRO A 265 7.03 2.97 11.16
C PRO A 265 5.91 3.66 10.37
N ARG A 266 6.12 3.86 9.08
CA ARG A 266 5.16 4.53 8.19
C ARG A 266 4.89 3.70 6.96
N THR A 267 3.67 3.80 6.47
CA THR A 267 3.23 3.32 5.18
C THR A 267 2.60 4.47 4.43
N ALA A 268 2.87 4.59 3.15
CA ALA A 268 2.28 5.63 2.31
C ALA A 268 2.08 5.14 0.87
N ILE A 269 1.12 5.76 0.19
CA ILE A 269 0.90 5.62 -1.24
C ILE A 269 1.03 6.99 -1.90
N GLY A 270 1.62 7.04 -3.08
CA GLY A 270 1.73 8.28 -3.86
C GLY A 270 1.71 8.01 -5.35
N SER A 271 1.53 9.06 -6.14
CA SER A 271 1.58 9.00 -7.60
C SER A 271 2.24 10.22 -8.21
N SER A 272 2.79 10.01 -9.39
CA SER A 272 3.17 11.05 -10.35
C SER A 272 2.33 10.88 -11.61
N ALA A 273 2.57 11.68 -12.63
CA ALA A 273 1.89 11.56 -13.92
C ALA A 273 2.06 10.17 -14.57
N SER A 274 3.13 9.44 -14.26
CA SER A 274 3.48 8.18 -14.94
C SER A 274 3.77 7.00 -14.01
N ARG A 275 3.75 7.18 -12.69
CA ARG A 275 4.12 6.13 -11.74
C ARG A 275 3.23 6.15 -10.51
N LEU A 276 3.02 4.96 -9.96
CA LEU A 276 2.46 4.73 -8.63
C LEU A 276 3.61 4.31 -7.70
N PHE A 277 3.59 4.85 -6.47
CA PHE A 277 4.61 4.62 -5.45
C PHE A 277 3.96 4.07 -4.19
N LEU A 278 4.52 2.98 -3.66
CA LEU A 278 4.14 2.43 -2.36
C LEU A 278 5.38 2.42 -1.48
N PHE A 279 5.27 3.05 -0.34
CA PHE A 279 6.37 3.28 0.59
C PHE A 279 6.10 2.62 1.93
N VAL A 280 7.14 2.03 2.53
CA VAL A 280 7.12 1.55 3.91
C VAL A 280 8.47 1.79 4.56
N CYS A 281 8.50 2.17 5.85
CA CYS A 281 9.74 2.22 6.61
C CYS A 281 9.61 1.56 7.98
N GLU A 282 10.74 1.00 8.46
CA GLU A 282 10.89 0.55 9.85
C GLU A 282 10.85 1.72 10.83
N GLY A 283 10.63 1.41 12.09
CA GLY A 283 10.73 2.35 13.19
C GLY A 283 10.68 1.66 14.54
N ARG A 284 10.50 2.44 15.61
CA ARG A 284 10.41 1.95 16.99
C ARG A 284 11.60 1.09 17.40
N GLN A 285 12.80 1.39 16.87
CA GLN A 285 14.06 0.71 17.19
C GLN A 285 14.06 -0.81 16.92
N MET A 286 13.22 -1.32 16.00
CA MET A 286 13.26 -2.73 15.60
C MET A 286 14.63 -3.11 15.02
N THR A 287 15.27 -2.16 14.35
CA THR A 287 16.71 -2.16 14.08
C THR A 287 17.34 -1.01 14.86
N GLU A 288 18.43 -1.25 15.54
CA GLU A 288 19.10 -0.28 16.39
C GLU A 288 19.36 1.06 15.67
N GLY A 289 18.93 2.16 16.27
CA GLY A 289 19.04 3.52 15.73
C GLY A 289 18.01 3.86 14.65
N VAL A 290 17.08 2.96 14.30
CA VAL A 290 16.00 3.22 13.33
C VAL A 290 14.73 3.57 14.07
N SER A 291 14.45 4.87 14.23
CA SER A 291 13.25 5.38 14.92
C SER A 291 11.99 5.42 14.04
N GLY A 292 12.17 5.43 12.73
CA GLY A 292 11.11 5.69 11.75
C GLY A 292 11.12 7.14 11.28
N LEU A 293 10.03 7.56 10.64
CA LEU A 293 9.89 8.90 10.06
C LEU A 293 8.61 9.60 10.58
N THR A 294 8.62 10.92 10.58
CA THR A 294 7.42 11.75 10.72
C THR A 294 6.65 11.78 9.40
N THR A 295 5.38 12.20 9.40
CA THR A 295 4.61 12.37 8.16
C THR A 295 5.25 13.41 7.24
N ALA A 296 5.76 14.52 7.80
CA ALA A 296 6.45 15.56 7.05
C ALA A 296 7.77 15.05 6.39
N GLU A 297 8.50 14.14 7.05
CA GLU A 297 9.69 13.50 6.46
C GLU A 297 9.29 12.57 5.31
N VAL A 298 8.21 11.78 5.45
CA VAL A 298 7.67 10.93 4.37
C VAL A 298 7.19 11.78 3.19
N ALA A 299 6.49 12.89 3.45
CA ALA A 299 6.05 13.81 2.40
C ALA A 299 7.23 14.32 1.56
N ARG A 300 8.33 14.76 2.21
CA ARG A 300 9.55 15.19 1.51
C ARG A 300 10.20 14.07 0.70
N VAL A 301 10.30 12.87 1.26
CA VAL A 301 10.83 11.70 0.54
C VAL A 301 10.03 11.45 -0.75
N LEU A 302 8.69 11.44 -0.66
CA LEU A 302 7.84 11.19 -1.83
C LEU A 302 7.88 12.36 -2.84
N LYS A 303 7.95 13.61 -2.38
CA LYS A 303 8.15 14.78 -3.24
C LYS A 303 9.48 14.72 -3.99
N ASP A 304 10.58 14.36 -3.30
CA ASP A 304 11.92 14.19 -3.90
C ASP A 304 11.94 13.07 -4.96
N LEU A 305 11.06 12.07 -4.85
CA LEU A 305 10.85 11.00 -5.82
C LEU A 305 9.91 11.39 -6.98
N GLY A 306 9.41 12.62 -6.98
CA GLY A 306 8.56 13.17 -8.04
C GLY A 306 7.06 12.88 -7.88
N CYS A 307 6.60 12.47 -6.70
CA CYS A 307 5.17 12.36 -6.44
C CYS A 307 4.49 13.73 -6.46
N THR A 308 3.31 13.78 -7.05
CA THR A 308 2.43 14.95 -7.04
C THR A 308 1.26 14.79 -6.07
N GLU A 309 0.89 13.56 -5.81
CA GLU A 309 -0.15 13.17 -4.87
C GLU A 309 0.42 12.13 -3.90
N ALA A 310 0.12 12.24 -2.60
CA ALA A 310 0.51 11.22 -1.64
C ALA A 310 -0.37 11.24 -0.39
N LEU A 311 -0.66 10.06 0.13
CA LEU A 311 -1.45 9.83 1.34
C LEU A 311 -0.65 8.96 2.31
N ASN A 312 -0.56 9.37 3.58
CA ASN A 312 -0.11 8.50 4.66
C ASN A 312 -1.19 7.46 4.96
N LEU A 313 -0.79 6.22 5.17
CA LEU A 313 -1.66 5.10 5.55
C LEU A 313 -1.48 4.76 7.03
N ASP A 314 -2.16 3.72 7.51
CA ASP A 314 -1.95 3.25 8.88
C ASP A 314 -0.48 2.86 9.09
N GLY A 315 0.07 3.29 10.20
CA GLY A 315 1.48 3.17 10.52
C GLY A 315 1.74 2.23 11.71
N GLY A 316 2.89 2.44 12.35
CA GLY A 316 3.25 1.70 13.56
C GLY A 316 3.27 0.19 13.34
N GLY A 317 2.54 -0.55 14.19
CA GLY A 317 2.45 -2.01 14.12
C GLY A 317 1.77 -2.56 12.86
N SER A 318 0.99 -1.72 12.15
CA SER A 318 0.35 -2.11 10.89
C SER A 318 1.29 -2.02 9.69
N SER A 319 2.39 -1.23 9.77
CA SER A 319 3.33 -1.04 8.66
C SER A 319 3.91 -2.35 8.18
N CYS A 320 3.61 -2.71 6.93
CA CYS A 320 4.05 -3.94 6.30
C CYS A 320 4.04 -3.78 4.77
N MET A 321 5.07 -4.30 4.11
CA MET A 321 5.09 -4.51 2.67
C MET A 321 5.56 -5.92 2.40
N LEU A 322 4.73 -6.70 1.73
CA LEU A 322 5.07 -8.04 1.24
C LEU A 322 5.36 -7.98 -0.26
N VAL A 323 6.46 -8.58 -0.66
CA VAL A 323 6.81 -8.84 -2.06
C VAL A 323 6.89 -10.34 -2.25
N ASN A 324 6.05 -10.92 -3.11
CA ASN A 324 5.88 -12.36 -3.26
C ASN A 324 5.69 -13.10 -1.91
N GLY A 325 4.92 -12.50 -1.00
CA GLY A 325 4.66 -13.06 0.34
C GLY A 325 5.78 -12.91 1.35
N LYS A 326 6.90 -12.24 1.00
CA LYS A 326 8.04 -12.01 1.90
C LYS A 326 8.01 -10.58 2.43
N ALA A 327 8.09 -10.40 3.74
CA ALA A 327 8.18 -9.09 4.38
C ALA A 327 9.49 -8.39 4.01
N THR A 328 9.41 -7.09 3.74
CA THR A 328 10.57 -6.25 3.39
C THR A 328 11.19 -5.56 4.60
N ILE A 329 10.40 -5.28 5.62
CA ILE A 329 10.79 -4.63 6.88
C ILE A 329 10.51 -5.53 8.07
N ARG A 330 11.07 -5.20 9.22
CA ARG A 330 10.69 -5.81 10.52
C ARG A 330 9.46 -5.11 11.04
N GLU A 331 8.41 -5.88 11.29
CA GLU A 331 7.17 -5.37 11.86
C GLU A 331 7.38 -4.96 13.33
N SER A 332 6.92 -3.77 13.70
CA SER A 332 7.19 -3.20 15.03
C SER A 332 6.45 -3.88 16.19
N ASP A 333 5.46 -4.72 15.90
CA ASP A 333 4.80 -5.60 16.89
C ASP A 333 5.49 -6.98 17.00
N GLY A 334 6.65 -7.17 16.34
CA GLY A 334 7.37 -8.45 16.27
C GLY A 334 6.70 -9.49 15.36
N LYS A 335 5.56 -9.17 14.79
CA LYS A 335 4.79 -9.98 13.83
C LYS A 335 3.87 -9.09 13.01
N GLN A 336 3.35 -9.62 11.91
CA GLN A 336 2.33 -8.91 11.13
C GLN A 336 1.06 -8.73 11.95
N ARG A 337 0.56 -7.50 11.98
CA ARG A 337 -0.75 -7.18 12.54
C ARG A 337 -1.84 -7.55 11.53
N ALA A 338 -2.92 -8.16 12.01
CA ALA A 338 -4.13 -8.28 11.22
C ALA A 338 -4.77 -6.89 11.05
N VAL A 339 -5.11 -6.52 9.80
CA VAL A 339 -5.57 -5.19 9.39
C VAL A 339 -6.95 -5.24 8.77
N GLY A 340 -7.66 -4.11 8.75
CA GLY A 340 -8.99 -3.99 8.17
C GLY A 340 -8.97 -3.83 6.64
N SER A 341 -7.86 -3.35 6.08
CA SER A 341 -7.70 -3.19 4.63
C SER A 341 -6.23 -3.31 4.24
N ALA A 342 -5.99 -3.62 2.97
CA ALA A 342 -4.67 -3.71 2.36
C ALA A 342 -4.73 -3.22 0.90
N ILE A 343 -3.66 -2.61 0.41
CA ILE A 343 -3.48 -2.31 -1.00
C ILE A 343 -2.75 -3.47 -1.66
N ILE A 344 -3.26 -3.92 -2.77
CA ILE A 344 -2.70 -5.00 -3.57
C ILE A 344 -2.34 -4.49 -4.97
N LEU A 345 -1.19 -4.88 -5.49
CA LEU A 345 -0.83 -4.66 -6.89
C LEU A 345 -1.11 -5.91 -7.70
N LYS A 346 -1.59 -5.74 -8.93
CA LYS A 346 -1.92 -6.82 -9.86
C LYS A 346 -1.40 -6.48 -11.26
N LYS A 347 -0.97 -7.48 -12.01
CA LYS A 347 -0.76 -7.33 -13.47
C LYS A 347 -2.12 -6.99 -14.12
N LYS A 348 -2.11 -6.03 -15.04
CA LYS A 348 -3.27 -5.73 -15.89
C LYS A 348 -3.49 -6.78 -16.95
#